data_59c48d3a3f95374c869c5c888c438784
#
_entry.id   59c48d3a3f95374c869c5c888c438784
#
_cell.length_a   1.000
_cell.length_b   1.000
_cell.length_c   1.000
_cell.angle_alpha   90.00
_cell.angle_beta   90.00
_cell.angle_gamma   90.00
#
_symmetry.space_group_name_H-M   'P 1'
#
loop_
_entity.id
_entity.type
_entity.pdbx_description
1 polymer ?
#
loop_
_entity_poly.entity_id
_entity_poly.type
_entity_poly.pdbx_seq_one_letter_code
_entity_poly.pdbx_strand_id
1 'polypeptide(L)'
;RTIFVRNGMDETTTICAIAREQAHASFDAVGSGYYRQAYAAQAYCAAYVAAQKFGLDASVFQFDKVCHSCAQLTPEEKRGFIGDVKRAAYSINRDVQRSFRDLEQTIQPDEFSVAAPKPAKAAKAKAEKEPER
;
A
#
# COMPACT_ATOMS: atom_id res chain seq x y z
N ARG A 1 -6.38 8.88 15.09
CA ARG A 1 -7.49 9.05 14.15
C ARG A 1 -7.94 7.70 13.67
N THR A 2 -9.27 7.49 13.55
CA THR A 2 -9.86 6.21 13.15
C THR A 2 -10.66 6.41 11.88
N ILE A 3 -10.51 5.50 10.92
CA ILE A 3 -11.32 5.45 9.70
C ILE A 3 -12.39 4.38 9.91
N PHE A 4 -13.65 4.76 9.77
CA PHE A 4 -14.78 3.84 9.81
C PHE A 4 -15.12 3.41 8.39
N VAL A 5 -15.12 2.11 8.13
CA VAL A 5 -15.43 1.52 6.83
C VAL A 5 -16.85 0.96 6.87
N ARG A 6 -17.64 1.29 5.86
CA ARG A 6 -18.99 0.73 5.70
C ARG A 6 -18.89 -0.75 5.32
N ASN A 7 -19.63 -1.60 6.02
CA ASN A 7 -19.71 -3.00 5.68
C ASN A 7 -20.47 -3.23 4.36
N GLY A 8 -20.08 -4.24 3.59
CA GLY A 8 -20.78 -4.65 2.35
C GLY A 8 -20.31 -3.94 1.07
N MET A 9 -19.22 -3.15 1.10
CA MET A 9 -18.54 -2.69 -0.11
C MET A 9 -17.59 -3.77 -0.63
N ASP A 10 -17.38 -3.78 -1.96
CA ASP A 10 -16.34 -4.63 -2.55
C ASP A 10 -14.94 -4.15 -2.13
N GLU A 11 -13.94 -5.00 -2.30
CA GLU A 11 -12.58 -4.75 -1.84
C GLU A 11 -11.97 -3.51 -2.47
N THR A 12 -12.06 -3.37 -3.79
CA THR A 12 -11.50 -2.21 -4.53
C THR A 12 -12.11 -0.90 -4.06
N THR A 13 -13.44 -0.84 -3.98
CA THR A 13 -14.16 0.34 -3.49
C THR A 13 -13.76 0.67 -2.05
N THR A 14 -13.61 -0.34 -1.20
CA THR A 14 -13.18 -0.17 0.19
C THR A 14 -11.78 0.43 0.27
N ILE A 15 -10.81 -0.12 -0.47
CA ILE A 15 -9.43 0.37 -0.46
C ILE A 15 -9.36 1.81 -1.01
N CYS A 16 -10.08 2.10 -2.11
CA CYS A 16 -10.14 3.45 -2.67
C CYS A 16 -10.77 4.46 -1.70
N ALA A 17 -11.79 4.06 -0.94
CA ALA A 17 -12.41 4.89 0.08
C ALA A 17 -11.43 5.15 1.24
N ILE A 18 -10.70 4.15 1.72
CA ILE A 18 -9.68 4.29 2.75
C ILE A 18 -8.56 5.23 2.28
N ALA A 19 -8.06 5.07 1.06
CA ALA A 19 -7.03 5.94 0.48
C ALA A 19 -7.48 7.41 0.45
N ARG A 20 -8.74 7.66 0.11
CA ARG A 20 -9.32 9.01 0.15
C ARG A 20 -9.37 9.59 1.56
N GLU A 21 -9.73 8.80 2.55
CA GLU A 21 -9.76 9.26 3.95
C GLU A 21 -8.32 9.50 4.48
N GLN A 22 -7.35 8.69 4.07
CA GLN A 22 -5.93 8.94 4.38
C GLN A 22 -5.43 10.24 3.76
N ALA A 23 -5.83 10.56 2.52
CA ALA A 23 -5.51 11.84 1.90
C ALA A 23 -6.09 13.02 2.71
N HIS A 24 -7.36 12.93 3.12
CA HIS A 24 -7.97 13.94 3.99
C HIS A 24 -7.22 14.08 5.32
N ALA A 25 -6.82 12.97 5.94
CA ALA A 25 -6.04 12.99 7.17
C ALA A 25 -4.66 13.65 6.98
N SER A 26 -4.02 13.48 5.82
CA SER A 26 -2.74 14.12 5.52
C SER A 26 -2.87 15.63 5.35
N PHE A 27 -3.93 16.12 4.73
CA PHE A 27 -4.21 17.56 4.60
C PHE A 27 -4.50 18.21 5.95
N ASP A 28 -5.29 17.56 6.80
CA ASP A 28 -5.61 18.05 8.15
C ASP A 28 -4.37 18.07 9.07
N ALA A 29 -3.37 17.22 8.82
CA ALA A 29 -2.14 17.19 9.60
C ALA A 29 -1.19 18.38 9.31
N VAL A 30 -1.31 19.01 8.14
CA VAL A 30 -0.36 20.03 7.66
C VAL A 30 -0.68 21.43 8.20
N GLY A 31 -1.90 21.71 8.64
CA GLY A 31 -2.17 23.10 9.08
C GLY A 31 -3.54 23.43 9.61
N SER A 32 -3.57 24.58 10.26
CA SER A 32 -4.79 25.29 10.63
C SER A 32 -5.53 25.74 9.37
N GLY A 33 -6.79 25.37 9.23
CA GLY A 33 -7.63 25.79 8.11
C GLY A 33 -8.03 24.67 7.16
N TYR A 34 -7.76 23.42 7.53
CA TYR A 34 -8.29 22.29 6.78
C TYR A 34 -9.84 22.32 6.81
N TYR A 35 -10.41 22.28 5.62
CA TYR A 35 -11.86 22.14 5.43
C TYR A 35 -12.11 21.03 4.41
N ARG A 36 -12.78 19.98 4.84
CA ARG A 36 -12.94 18.73 4.07
C ARG A 36 -13.48 18.95 2.65
N GLN A 37 -14.45 19.85 2.47
CA GLN A 37 -15.02 20.08 1.15
C GLN A 37 -14.05 20.79 0.21
N ALA A 38 -13.21 21.70 0.72
CA ALA A 38 -12.22 22.40 -0.09
C ALA A 38 -11.14 21.46 -0.65
N TYR A 39 -10.84 20.39 0.07
CA TYR A 39 -9.81 19.40 -0.32
C TYR A 39 -10.41 18.11 -0.92
N ALA A 40 -11.72 18.06 -1.16
CA ALA A 40 -12.38 16.84 -1.63
C ALA A 40 -11.86 16.38 -3.00
N ALA A 41 -11.62 17.30 -3.93
CA ALA A 41 -11.11 17.00 -5.25
C ALA A 41 -9.66 16.51 -5.19
N GLN A 42 -8.81 17.14 -4.37
CA GLN A 42 -7.41 16.72 -4.17
C GLN A 42 -7.35 15.34 -3.53
N ALA A 43 -8.16 15.07 -2.50
CA ALA A 43 -8.22 13.77 -1.85
C ALA A 43 -8.69 12.66 -2.81
N TYR A 44 -9.66 12.97 -3.65
CA TYR A 44 -10.14 12.06 -4.69
C TYR A 44 -9.07 11.72 -5.72
N CYS A 45 -8.36 12.74 -6.22
CA CYS A 45 -7.24 12.55 -7.15
C CYS A 45 -6.08 11.78 -6.50
N ALA A 46 -5.76 12.05 -5.23
CA ALA A 46 -4.70 11.34 -4.53
C ALA A 46 -5.03 9.85 -4.36
N ALA A 47 -6.29 9.51 -4.04
CA ALA A 47 -6.77 8.14 -3.97
C ALA A 47 -6.67 7.43 -5.33
N TYR A 48 -7.02 8.11 -6.42
CA TYR A 48 -6.87 7.59 -7.78
C TYR A 48 -5.39 7.27 -8.10
N VAL A 49 -4.48 8.19 -7.82
CA VAL A 49 -3.05 7.97 -8.06
C VAL A 49 -2.52 6.78 -7.25
N ALA A 50 -2.97 6.64 -6.00
CA ALA A 50 -2.63 5.49 -5.17
C ALA A 50 -3.21 4.18 -5.74
N ALA A 51 -4.47 4.17 -6.16
CA ALA A 51 -5.11 3.02 -6.78
C ALA A 51 -4.36 2.56 -8.03
N GLN A 52 -4.01 3.48 -8.93
CA GLN A 52 -3.22 3.20 -10.12
C GLN A 52 -1.85 2.60 -9.77
N LYS A 53 -1.17 3.16 -8.78
CA LYS A 53 0.14 2.68 -8.35
C LYS A 53 0.11 1.25 -7.84
N PHE A 54 -0.94 0.86 -7.15
CA PHE A 54 -1.10 -0.49 -6.60
C PHE A 54 -1.83 -1.46 -7.53
N GLY A 55 -2.10 -1.04 -8.77
CA GLY A 55 -2.74 -1.89 -9.79
C GLY A 55 -4.21 -2.22 -9.49
N LEU A 56 -4.88 -1.37 -8.71
CA LEU A 56 -6.31 -1.52 -8.43
C LEU A 56 -7.14 -1.05 -9.63
N ASP A 57 -8.32 -1.61 -9.80
CA ASP A 57 -9.28 -1.14 -10.80
C ASP A 57 -9.70 0.30 -10.49
N ALA A 58 -9.29 1.22 -11.34
CA ALA A 58 -9.57 2.64 -11.20
C ALA A 58 -10.85 3.08 -11.94
N SER A 59 -11.63 2.16 -12.52
CA SER A 59 -12.89 2.44 -13.23
C SER A 59 -13.97 3.02 -12.32
N VAL A 60 -13.83 2.82 -11.01
CA VAL A 60 -14.72 3.40 -9.98
C VAL A 60 -14.59 4.92 -9.85
N PHE A 61 -13.52 5.52 -10.39
CA PHE A 61 -13.28 6.96 -10.32
C PHE A 61 -13.92 7.69 -11.50
N GLN A 62 -14.71 8.73 -11.19
CA GLN A 62 -15.35 9.61 -12.15
C GLN A 62 -14.85 11.03 -11.95
N PHE A 63 -14.28 11.64 -12.99
CA PHE A 63 -13.58 12.91 -12.88
C PHE A 63 -14.38 14.15 -13.30
N ASP A 64 -15.62 14.01 -13.77
CA ASP A 64 -16.44 15.13 -14.26
C ASP A 64 -16.51 16.29 -13.27
N LYS A 65 -16.77 15.99 -11.98
CA LYS A 65 -16.82 17.00 -10.92
C LYS A 65 -15.47 17.63 -10.63
N VAL A 66 -14.39 16.84 -10.69
CA VAL A 66 -13.02 17.33 -10.49
C VAL A 66 -12.63 18.23 -11.65
N CYS A 67 -12.87 17.81 -12.89
CA CYS A 67 -12.61 18.61 -14.09
C CYS A 67 -13.35 19.95 -14.05
N HIS A 68 -14.62 19.93 -13.66
CA HIS A 68 -15.40 21.18 -13.51
C HIS A 68 -14.80 22.10 -12.45
N SER A 69 -14.43 21.57 -11.29
CA SER A 69 -13.79 22.36 -10.23
C SER A 69 -12.43 22.91 -10.66
N CYS A 70 -11.62 22.11 -11.35
CA CYS A 70 -10.29 22.52 -11.83
C CYS A 70 -10.35 23.52 -12.98
N ALA A 71 -11.43 23.54 -13.78
CA ALA A 71 -11.58 24.49 -14.87
C ALA A 71 -11.64 25.95 -14.37
N GLN A 72 -12.16 26.18 -13.18
CA GLN A 72 -12.29 27.50 -12.55
C GLN A 72 -11.01 28.02 -11.90
N LEU A 73 -10.00 27.18 -11.74
CA LEU A 73 -8.76 27.53 -11.07
C LEU A 73 -7.82 28.31 -12.01
N THR A 74 -7.11 29.27 -11.45
CA THR A 74 -5.98 29.95 -12.11
C THR A 74 -4.83 28.98 -12.34
N PRO A 75 -3.86 29.28 -13.22
CA PRO A 75 -2.67 28.44 -13.41
C PRO A 75 -1.87 28.21 -12.13
N GLU A 76 -1.86 29.18 -11.23
CA GLU A 76 -1.13 29.08 -9.96
C GLU A 76 -1.87 28.17 -8.97
N GLU A 77 -3.17 28.29 -8.86
CA GLU A 77 -4.01 27.40 -8.06
C GLU A 77 -3.97 25.96 -8.59
N LYS A 78 -3.91 25.76 -9.91
CA LYS A 78 -3.72 24.43 -10.52
C LYS A 78 -2.40 23.79 -10.12
N ARG A 79 -1.30 24.58 -10.04
CA ARG A 79 -0.01 24.08 -9.56
C ARG A 79 -0.11 23.67 -8.07
N GLY A 80 -0.74 24.50 -7.26
CA GLY A 80 -1.01 24.19 -5.84
C GLY A 80 -1.80 22.89 -5.69
N PHE A 81 -2.91 22.77 -6.44
CA PHE A 81 -3.74 21.57 -6.48
C PHE A 81 -2.94 20.29 -6.80
N ILE A 82 -2.14 20.33 -7.86
CA ILE A 82 -1.29 19.20 -8.26
C ILE A 82 -0.25 18.89 -7.17
N GLY A 83 0.33 19.92 -6.55
CA GLY A 83 1.26 19.78 -5.44
C GLY A 83 0.64 19.06 -4.24
N ASP A 84 -0.60 19.41 -3.90
CA ASP A 84 -1.37 18.77 -2.83
C ASP A 84 -1.66 17.31 -3.14
N VAL A 85 -2.14 17.01 -4.35
CA VAL A 85 -2.39 15.63 -4.82
C VAL A 85 -1.14 14.79 -4.73
N LYS A 86 -0.01 15.30 -5.24
CA LYS A 86 1.28 14.60 -5.20
C LYS A 86 1.72 14.29 -3.77
N ARG A 87 1.60 15.26 -2.86
CA ARG A 87 2.00 15.12 -1.46
C ARG A 87 1.15 14.06 -0.74
N ALA A 88 -0.18 14.11 -0.93
CA ALA A 88 -1.09 13.15 -0.33
C ALA A 88 -0.89 11.74 -0.89
N ALA A 89 -0.77 11.58 -2.20
CA ALA A 89 -0.49 10.28 -2.83
C ALA A 89 0.84 9.68 -2.38
N TYR A 90 1.88 10.52 -2.22
CA TYR A 90 3.17 10.08 -1.68
C TYR A 90 3.05 9.60 -0.23
N SER A 91 2.29 10.32 0.62
CA SER A 91 2.04 9.91 2.01
C SER A 91 1.34 8.57 2.07
N ILE A 92 0.27 8.37 1.30
CA ILE A 92 -0.46 7.09 1.22
C ILE A 92 0.49 5.96 0.81
N ASN A 93 1.25 6.16 -0.28
CA ASN A 93 2.18 5.14 -0.77
C ASN A 93 3.24 4.75 0.28
N ARG A 94 3.82 5.74 0.96
CA ARG A 94 4.80 5.52 2.01
C ARG A 94 4.22 4.72 3.18
N ASP A 95 2.99 5.05 3.60
CA ASP A 95 2.36 4.42 4.75
C ASP A 95 1.95 2.98 4.42
N VAL A 96 1.45 2.73 3.22
CA VAL A 96 1.16 1.37 2.71
C VAL A 96 2.45 0.54 2.65
N GLN A 97 3.53 1.06 2.07
CA GLN A 97 4.81 0.34 1.99
C GLN A 97 5.41 0.04 3.37
N ARG A 98 5.20 0.94 4.35
CA ARG A 98 5.62 0.68 5.73
C ARG A 98 4.81 -0.49 6.32
N SER A 99 3.50 -0.48 6.17
CA SER A 99 2.63 -1.54 6.68
C SER A 99 2.99 -2.90 6.08
N PHE A 100 3.31 -2.98 4.80
CA PHE A 100 3.77 -4.23 4.18
C PHE A 100 5.09 -4.73 4.78
N ARG A 101 6.07 -3.85 4.99
CA ARG A 101 7.34 -4.22 5.64
C ARG A 101 7.14 -4.71 7.07
N ASP A 102 6.25 -4.06 7.82
CA ASP A 102 5.94 -4.46 9.20
C ASP A 102 5.27 -5.85 9.22
N LEU A 103 4.37 -6.13 8.26
CA LEU A 103 3.76 -7.45 8.10
C LEU A 103 4.80 -8.52 7.72
N GLU A 104 5.69 -8.25 6.77
CA GLU A 104 6.77 -9.17 6.38
C GLU A 104 7.69 -9.51 7.56
N GLN A 105 7.98 -8.56 8.44
CA GLN A 105 8.76 -8.78 9.65
C GLN A 105 8.00 -9.57 10.73
N THR A 106 6.67 -9.49 10.74
CA THR A 106 5.82 -10.20 11.71
C THR A 106 5.59 -11.65 11.31
N ILE A 107 5.59 -11.95 10.01
CA ILE A 107 5.54 -13.31 9.48
C ILE A 107 6.95 -13.91 9.62
N GLN A 108 7.31 -14.36 10.82
CA GLN A 108 8.56 -15.09 11.03
C GLN A 108 8.50 -16.43 10.28
N PRO A 109 9.58 -16.84 9.58
CA PRO A 109 9.58 -18.08 8.79
C PRO A 109 9.65 -19.36 9.65
N ASP A 110 9.44 -19.30 10.95
CA ASP A 110 9.65 -20.43 11.87
C ASP A 110 8.57 -21.53 11.81
N GLU A 111 7.42 -21.30 11.15
CA GLU A 111 6.39 -22.36 11.05
C GLU A 111 6.51 -23.25 9.80
N PHE A 112 7.43 -22.98 8.86
CA PHE A 112 7.65 -23.79 7.67
C PHE A 112 9.06 -24.43 7.60
N SER A 113 9.78 -24.52 8.72
CA SER A 113 10.96 -25.35 8.78
C SER A 113 10.54 -26.83 8.87
N VAL A 114 10.11 -27.38 7.76
CA VAL A 114 10.08 -28.84 7.58
C VAL A 114 11.53 -29.29 7.71
N ALA A 115 11.85 -29.93 8.84
CA ALA A 115 13.14 -30.49 9.11
C ALA A 115 13.56 -31.39 7.94
N ALA A 116 14.53 -30.95 7.16
CA ALA A 116 15.14 -31.77 6.13
C ALA A 116 15.71 -33.03 6.83
N PRO A 117 15.42 -34.23 6.35
CA PRO A 117 15.96 -35.45 6.96
C PRO A 117 17.48 -35.40 6.87
N LYS A 118 18.17 -35.54 8.03
CA LYS A 118 19.62 -35.62 8.10
C LYS A 118 20.09 -36.76 7.22
N PRO A 119 21.08 -36.57 6.34
CA PRO A 119 21.66 -37.71 5.59
C PRO A 119 22.29 -38.68 6.57
N ALA A 120 21.85 -39.94 6.49
CA ALA A 120 22.43 -41.04 7.27
C ALA A 120 23.94 -41.17 6.95
N LYS A 121 24.78 -41.16 7.99
CA LYS A 121 26.21 -41.41 7.87
C LYS A 121 26.41 -42.79 7.28
N ALA A 122 26.98 -42.85 6.09
CA ALA A 122 27.46 -44.10 5.48
C ALA A 122 28.51 -44.75 6.40
N ALA A 123 28.21 -45.95 6.88
CA ALA A 123 29.15 -46.79 7.61
C ALA A 123 30.31 -47.18 6.69
N LYS A 124 31.52 -46.84 7.08
CA LYS A 124 32.75 -47.34 6.43
C LYS A 124 32.85 -48.84 6.65
N ALA A 125 32.66 -49.60 5.58
CA ALA A 125 33.05 -51.03 5.54
C ALA A 125 34.56 -51.12 5.64
N LYS A 126 35.08 -51.88 6.65
CA LYS A 126 36.45 -52.28 6.78
C LYS A 126 36.73 -53.34 5.72
N ALA A 127 37.68 -53.05 4.86
CA ALA A 127 38.29 -54.07 4.00
C ALA A 127 39.15 -54.94 4.85
N GLU A 128 38.83 -56.24 4.95
CA GLU A 128 39.59 -57.28 5.52
C GLU A 128 40.58 -57.81 4.46
N LYS A 129 41.87 -57.80 4.79
CA LYS A 129 42.96 -58.33 3.97
C LYS A 129 43.06 -59.83 4.20
N GLU A 130 42.87 -60.57 3.16
CA GLU A 130 43.20 -62.00 3.11
C GLU A 130 44.68 -62.18 2.79
N PRO A 131 45.43 -63.07 3.47
CA PRO A 131 46.83 -63.34 3.12
C PRO A 131 46.94 -64.50 2.14
N GLU A 132 47.74 -64.25 1.14
CA GLU A 132 48.18 -65.25 0.15
C GLU A 132 48.92 -66.41 0.77
N ARG A 133 48.67 -67.58 0.22
CA ARG A 133 49.58 -68.69 0.11
C ARG A 133 49.60 -69.20 -1.30
#